data_94f9f3719d08434290991f58c315b5af
#
_entry.id   94f9f3719d08434290991f58c315b5af
#
_cell.length_a   1.000
_cell.length_b   1.000
_cell.length_c   1.000
_cell.angle_alpha   90.00
_cell.angle_beta   90.00
_cell.angle_gamma   90.00
#
_symmetry.space_group_name_H-M   'P 1'
#
loop_
_entity.id
_entity.type
_entity.pdbx_description
1 polymer ?
#
loop_
_entity_poly.entity_id
_entity_poly.type
_entity_poly.pdbx_seq_one_letter_code
_entity_poly.pdbx_strand_id
1 'polypeptide(L)'
;RPLLDACVSALRAHATLSEKAAYVADASDTWKLCEDASHAALSSDEADVTHVVCVTRDQFGVVREATRAFDLASYFGALASARATSAALLPWTPPRSFHFAAGNLIGYARVLKSTQTLLDSHPRMLGACPPGTTMFATQQVQGRGRGSNVWISPYGCLQFSTLVPLPLHIGNKAVFLQYLAALAVVYGVGAAYPSSRGRIRIKWPNDLYAHVPAPQNGSLCVVEDGVKKHFVKIGGILVTAVCHQDTFQAIVGCGV
;
A
#
# COMPACT_ATOMS: atom_id res chain seq x y z
N ARG A 1 4.65 -17.78 7.23
CA ARG A 1 4.94 -17.83 8.66
C ARG A 1 6.31 -17.24 8.99
N PRO A 2 7.46 -17.65 8.38
CA PRO A 2 8.78 -17.12 8.75
C PRO A 2 8.92 -15.60 8.62
N LEU A 3 8.30 -14.98 7.61
CA LEU A 3 8.35 -13.52 7.40
C LEU A 3 7.55 -12.75 8.47
N LEU A 4 6.39 -13.26 8.86
CA LEU A 4 5.60 -12.68 9.93
C LEU A 4 6.32 -12.86 11.27
N ASP A 5 6.83 -14.08 11.53
CA ASP A 5 7.57 -14.38 12.76
C ASP A 5 8.82 -13.49 12.88
N ALA A 6 9.52 -13.22 11.76
CA ALA A 6 10.65 -12.29 11.72
C ALA A 6 10.23 -10.84 11.99
N CYS A 7 9.15 -10.38 11.34
CA CYS A 7 8.60 -9.03 11.55
C CYS A 7 8.14 -8.86 13.00
N VAL A 8 7.36 -9.80 13.52
CA VAL A 8 6.87 -9.79 14.91
C VAL A 8 8.04 -9.88 15.89
N SER A 9 9.06 -10.71 15.63
CA SER A 9 10.25 -10.80 16.48
C SER A 9 11.05 -9.50 16.50
N ALA A 10 11.22 -8.86 15.34
CA ALA A 10 11.89 -7.56 15.24
C ALA A 10 11.12 -6.44 15.98
N LEU A 11 9.79 -6.45 15.86
CA LEU A 11 8.93 -5.51 16.59
C LEU A 11 8.90 -5.82 18.09
N ARG A 12 8.93 -7.09 18.48
CA ARG A 12 9.02 -7.53 19.89
C ARG A 12 10.26 -7.02 20.60
N ALA A 13 11.37 -6.88 19.93
CA ALA A 13 12.58 -6.31 20.51
C ALA A 13 12.38 -4.85 20.97
N HIS A 14 11.33 -4.18 20.53
CA HIS A 14 11.03 -2.77 20.79
C HIS A 14 9.63 -2.52 21.38
N ALA A 15 8.88 -3.57 21.72
CA ALA A 15 7.48 -3.48 22.13
C ALA A 15 7.27 -3.87 23.60
N THR A 16 6.25 -3.27 24.22
CA THR A 16 5.70 -3.79 25.49
C THR A 16 4.75 -4.94 25.14
N LEU A 17 5.05 -6.14 25.65
CA LEU A 17 4.35 -7.37 25.28
C LEU A 17 3.16 -7.66 26.20
N SER A 18 2.01 -8.00 25.61
CA SER A 18 1.05 -8.93 26.17
C SER A 18 1.24 -10.31 25.48
N GLU A 19 0.75 -11.40 26.09
CA GLU A 19 1.01 -12.77 25.57
C GLU A 19 0.54 -13.01 24.13
N LYS A 20 -0.26 -12.12 23.52
CA LYS A 20 -0.95 -12.33 22.23
C LYS A 20 -0.97 -11.13 21.28
N ALA A 21 -0.43 -9.99 21.68
CA ALA A 21 -0.32 -8.81 20.82
C ALA A 21 0.96 -8.04 21.12
N ALA A 22 1.59 -7.49 20.08
CA ALA A 22 2.72 -6.60 20.24
C ALA A 22 2.24 -5.16 20.12
N TYR A 23 2.49 -4.34 21.14
CA TYR A 23 2.22 -2.91 21.10
C TYR A 23 3.50 -2.19 20.70
N VAL A 24 3.44 -1.44 19.62
CA VAL A 24 4.53 -0.56 19.21
C VAL A 24 4.08 0.87 19.49
N ALA A 25 4.71 1.49 20.48
CA ALA A 25 4.51 2.90 20.76
C ALA A 25 5.62 3.72 20.10
N ASP A 26 5.26 4.75 19.39
CA ASP A 26 6.13 5.80 18.92
C ASP A 26 5.59 7.15 19.45
N ALA A 27 6.37 8.21 19.38
CA ALA A 27 6.13 9.48 20.09
C ALA A 27 4.71 10.08 19.96
N SER A 28 3.92 9.67 18.98
CA SER A 28 2.58 10.19 18.73
C SER A 28 1.46 9.15 18.66
N ASP A 29 1.77 7.87 18.51
CA ASP A 29 0.74 6.85 18.27
C ASP A 29 1.12 5.50 18.89
N THR A 30 0.12 4.76 19.35
CA THR A 30 0.27 3.38 19.80
C THR A 30 -0.37 2.44 18.80
N TRP A 31 0.35 1.39 18.42
CA TRP A 31 -0.06 0.40 17.43
C TRP A 31 -0.18 -0.97 18.08
N LYS A 32 -1.28 -1.63 17.85
CA LYS A 32 -1.46 -3.03 18.25
C LYS A 32 -1.33 -3.90 17.02
N LEU A 33 -0.28 -4.70 16.98
CA LEU A 33 -0.08 -5.72 15.96
C LEU A 33 -0.73 -7.02 16.45
N CYS A 34 -1.73 -7.46 15.73
CA CYS A 34 -2.49 -8.67 16.07
C CYS A 34 -2.04 -9.82 15.16
N GLU A 35 -1.69 -10.95 15.76
CA GLU A 35 -1.35 -12.17 15.02
C GLU A 35 -2.61 -12.93 14.56
N ASP A 36 -3.75 -12.68 15.20
CA ASP A 36 -5.03 -13.26 14.84
C ASP A 36 -6.21 -12.30 15.05
N ALA A 37 -7.38 -12.66 14.51
CA ALA A 37 -8.57 -11.85 14.54
C ALA A 37 -9.20 -11.70 15.93
N SER A 38 -8.96 -12.64 16.85
CA SER A 38 -9.56 -12.62 18.19
C SER A 38 -9.02 -11.46 19.03
N HIS A 39 -7.83 -10.96 18.68
CA HIS A 39 -7.17 -9.85 19.35
C HIS A 39 -7.33 -8.50 18.62
N ALA A 40 -7.94 -8.52 17.43
CA ALA A 40 -8.27 -7.32 16.66
C ALA A 40 -9.59 -6.69 17.09
N ALA A 41 -10.35 -7.31 18.02
CA ALA A 41 -11.54 -6.72 18.57
C ALA A 41 -11.19 -5.49 19.42
N LEU A 42 -11.87 -4.37 19.14
CA LEU A 42 -11.73 -3.14 19.91
C LEU A 42 -12.28 -3.38 21.32
N SER A 43 -11.43 -3.29 22.33
CA SER A 43 -11.90 -3.06 23.70
C SER A 43 -12.23 -1.57 23.86
N SER A 44 -13.22 -1.26 24.69
CA SER A 44 -13.63 0.13 24.98
C SER A 44 -12.48 0.98 25.54
N ASP A 45 -11.47 0.34 26.12
CA ASP A 45 -10.35 0.99 26.80
C ASP A 45 -9.17 1.32 25.84
N GLU A 46 -9.26 0.91 24.57
CA GLU A 46 -8.22 1.09 23.55
C GLU A 46 -8.65 2.07 22.43
N ALA A 47 -9.49 3.07 22.74
CA ALA A 47 -10.07 3.99 21.77
C ALA A 47 -9.01 4.77 20.94
N ASP A 48 -7.83 5.02 21.51
CA ASP A 48 -6.73 5.74 20.87
C ASP A 48 -5.69 4.82 20.19
N VAL A 49 -5.88 3.49 20.24
CA VAL A 49 -4.97 2.52 19.67
C VAL A 49 -5.39 2.13 18.26
N THR A 50 -4.50 2.30 17.29
CA THR A 50 -4.76 1.82 15.93
C THR A 50 -4.40 0.34 15.80
N HIS A 51 -5.37 -0.46 15.46
CA HIS A 51 -5.22 -1.90 15.27
C HIS A 51 -4.77 -2.21 13.85
N VAL A 52 -3.60 -2.79 13.70
CA VAL A 52 -3.07 -3.29 12.43
C VAL A 52 -2.96 -4.80 12.49
N VAL A 53 -3.69 -5.47 11.62
CA VAL A 53 -3.62 -6.93 11.47
C VAL A 53 -2.59 -7.26 10.41
N CYS A 54 -1.53 -7.96 10.78
CA CYS A 54 -0.51 -8.45 9.85
C CYS A 54 -0.89 -9.84 9.35
N VAL A 55 -0.94 -10.00 8.03
CA VAL A 55 -1.42 -11.23 7.39
C VAL A 55 -0.47 -11.69 6.32
N THR A 56 -0.14 -12.98 6.34
CA THR A 56 0.51 -13.69 5.23
C THR A 56 -0.49 -14.61 4.54
N ARG A 57 -0.14 -15.09 3.33
CA ARG A 57 -0.97 -16.02 2.56
C ARG A 57 -1.45 -17.23 3.37
N ASP A 58 -0.63 -17.74 4.27
CA ASP A 58 -0.94 -18.97 5.02
C ASP A 58 -1.92 -18.74 6.19
N GLN A 59 -2.22 -17.48 6.51
CA GLN A 59 -3.00 -17.09 7.69
C GLN A 59 -4.34 -16.40 7.37
N PHE A 60 -4.66 -16.16 6.10
CA PHE A 60 -5.85 -15.37 5.74
C PHE A 60 -7.17 -15.97 6.22
N GLY A 61 -7.25 -17.28 6.44
CA GLY A 61 -8.45 -17.93 6.97
C GLY A 61 -8.77 -17.58 8.43
N VAL A 62 -7.76 -17.22 9.21
CA VAL A 62 -7.87 -16.96 10.65
C VAL A 62 -8.34 -15.52 10.93
N VAL A 63 -8.00 -14.58 10.05
CA VAL A 63 -8.26 -13.13 10.27
C VAL A 63 -9.48 -12.59 9.53
N ARG A 64 -10.34 -13.47 9.02
CA ARG A 64 -11.48 -13.12 8.15
C ARG A 64 -12.43 -12.08 8.77
N GLU A 65 -12.68 -12.17 10.06
CA GLU A 65 -13.56 -11.23 10.77
C GLU A 65 -12.94 -9.82 10.83
N ALA A 66 -11.66 -9.71 11.17
CA ALA A 66 -10.96 -8.44 11.26
C ALA A 66 -10.78 -7.74 9.89
N THR A 67 -10.84 -8.51 8.82
CA THR A 67 -10.64 -8.01 7.44
C THR A 67 -11.91 -8.05 6.60
N ARG A 68 -13.09 -7.99 7.20
CA ARG A 68 -14.40 -8.05 6.51
C ARG A 68 -14.53 -7.14 5.30
N ALA A 69 -13.92 -5.96 5.35
CA ALA A 69 -13.98 -4.98 4.28
C ALA A 69 -12.87 -5.15 3.23
N PHE A 70 -12.03 -6.19 3.35
CA PHE A 70 -10.94 -6.49 2.43
C PHE A 70 -10.87 -8.00 2.18
N ASP A 71 -11.20 -8.41 0.96
CA ASP A 71 -11.22 -9.84 0.57
C ASP A 71 -9.79 -10.36 0.37
N LEU A 72 -9.23 -10.91 1.44
CA LEU A 72 -7.89 -11.51 1.46
C LEU A 72 -7.75 -12.69 0.49
N ALA A 73 -8.80 -13.50 0.33
CA ALA A 73 -8.74 -14.66 -0.56
C ALA A 73 -8.60 -14.22 -2.02
N SER A 74 -9.44 -13.27 -2.44
CA SER A 74 -9.35 -12.65 -3.77
C SER A 74 -8.01 -11.94 -3.96
N TYR A 75 -7.51 -11.23 -2.96
CA TYR A 75 -6.22 -10.55 -3.02
C TYR A 75 -5.06 -11.53 -3.27
N PHE A 76 -4.91 -12.56 -2.43
CA PHE A 76 -3.82 -13.53 -2.57
C PHE A 76 -3.96 -14.39 -3.82
N GLY A 77 -5.19 -14.69 -4.26
CA GLY A 77 -5.47 -15.35 -5.52
C GLY A 77 -5.02 -14.53 -6.72
N ALA A 78 -5.39 -13.25 -6.76
CA ALA A 78 -4.97 -12.31 -7.80
C ALA A 78 -3.45 -12.10 -7.81
N LEU A 79 -2.83 -11.97 -6.63
CA LEU A 79 -1.37 -11.84 -6.50
C LEU A 79 -0.64 -13.07 -7.06
N ALA A 80 -1.11 -14.27 -6.77
CA ALA A 80 -0.53 -15.51 -7.29
C ALA A 80 -0.65 -15.59 -8.81
N SER A 81 -1.83 -15.26 -9.36
CA SER A 81 -2.08 -15.22 -10.80
C SER A 81 -1.21 -14.18 -11.51
N ALA A 82 -1.11 -12.97 -10.98
CA ALA A 82 -0.28 -11.91 -11.55
C ALA A 82 1.21 -12.31 -11.59
N ARG A 83 1.70 -12.98 -10.55
CA ARG A 83 3.09 -13.49 -10.50
C ARG A 83 3.35 -14.59 -11.50
N ALA A 84 2.42 -15.53 -11.65
CA ALA A 84 2.55 -16.59 -12.65
C ALA A 84 2.61 -15.99 -14.07
N THR A 85 1.75 -15.01 -14.37
CA THR A 85 1.76 -14.29 -15.64
C THR A 85 3.06 -13.53 -15.84
N SER A 86 3.53 -12.80 -14.83
CA SER A 86 4.78 -12.03 -14.91
C SER A 86 5.99 -12.94 -15.13
N ALA A 87 6.06 -14.08 -14.44
CA ALA A 87 7.14 -15.05 -14.61
C ALA A 87 7.18 -15.62 -16.04
N ALA A 88 6.03 -15.82 -16.65
CA ALA A 88 5.94 -16.31 -18.05
C ALA A 88 6.34 -15.26 -19.09
N LEU A 89 6.22 -13.96 -18.74
CA LEU A 89 6.52 -12.85 -19.65
C LEU A 89 7.96 -12.34 -19.54
N LEU A 90 8.65 -12.66 -18.44
CA LEU A 90 10.02 -12.20 -18.24
C LEU A 90 10.98 -13.01 -19.13
N PRO A 91 11.82 -12.35 -19.97
CA PRO A 91 12.78 -13.03 -20.84
C PRO A 91 13.99 -13.60 -20.07
N TRP A 92 14.04 -13.39 -18.76
CA TRP A 92 15.12 -13.81 -17.87
C TRP A 92 14.58 -14.12 -16.48
N THR A 93 15.24 -15.04 -15.80
CA THR A 93 14.92 -15.35 -14.39
C THR A 93 15.65 -14.35 -13.49
N PRO A 94 14.93 -13.50 -12.74
CA PRO A 94 15.60 -12.57 -11.84
C PRO A 94 16.40 -13.33 -10.77
N PRO A 95 17.59 -12.83 -10.38
CA PRO A 95 18.35 -13.40 -9.26
C PRO A 95 17.47 -13.51 -8.01
N ARG A 96 17.71 -14.51 -7.18
CA ARG A 96 16.94 -14.71 -5.92
C ARG A 96 16.97 -13.49 -4.99
N SER A 97 18.05 -12.71 -5.04
CA SER A 97 18.17 -11.42 -4.35
C SER A 97 17.18 -10.35 -4.86
N PHE A 98 16.64 -10.52 -6.07
CA PHE A 98 15.64 -9.64 -6.69
C PHE A 98 14.21 -10.11 -6.47
N HIS A 99 13.96 -11.15 -5.70
CA HIS A 99 12.60 -11.55 -5.36
C HIS A 99 11.94 -10.50 -4.45
N PHE A 100 11.57 -9.39 -5.07
CA PHE A 100 10.72 -8.41 -4.47
C PHE A 100 9.35 -9.04 -4.21
N ALA A 101 9.14 -9.41 -2.97
CA ALA A 101 7.96 -10.13 -2.54
C ALA A 101 6.81 -9.18 -2.19
N ALA A 102 6.58 -8.14 -3.03
CA ALA A 102 5.53 -7.16 -2.79
C ALA A 102 4.20 -7.84 -2.49
N GLY A 103 3.60 -7.47 -1.36
CA GLY A 103 2.31 -7.96 -0.94
C GLY A 103 2.27 -9.38 -0.36
N ASN A 104 3.42 -10.03 -0.10
CA ASN A 104 3.44 -11.32 0.63
C ASN A 104 3.08 -11.15 2.10
N LEU A 105 3.54 -10.06 2.69
CA LEU A 105 3.13 -9.61 4.01
C LEU A 105 2.29 -8.36 3.81
N ILE A 106 1.08 -8.38 4.33
CA ILE A 106 0.21 -7.23 4.36
C ILE A 106 -0.10 -6.84 5.79
N GLY A 107 -0.16 -5.54 6.04
CA GLY A 107 -0.80 -4.97 7.21
C GLY A 107 -2.13 -4.37 6.78
N TYR A 108 -3.18 -4.64 7.54
CA TYR A 108 -4.50 -4.12 7.28
C TYR A 108 -5.08 -3.45 8.50
N ALA A 109 -5.66 -2.28 8.31
CA ALA A 109 -6.49 -1.65 9.30
C ALA A 109 -7.78 -1.13 8.67
N ARG A 110 -8.87 -1.16 9.42
CA ARG A 110 -10.15 -0.64 8.95
C ARG A 110 -10.09 0.88 8.78
N VAL A 111 -9.51 1.58 9.75
CA VAL A 111 -9.32 3.03 9.73
C VAL A 111 -7.90 3.35 10.16
N LEU A 112 -7.22 4.19 9.40
CA LEU A 112 -5.88 4.72 9.71
C LEU A 112 -5.88 6.23 9.52
N LYS A 113 -4.92 6.92 10.13
CA LYS A 113 -4.57 8.29 9.73
C LYS A 113 -4.11 8.27 8.27
N SER A 114 -3.08 7.51 7.98
CA SER A 114 -2.54 7.32 6.62
C SER A 114 -1.65 6.07 6.57
N THR A 115 -1.80 5.25 5.53
CA THR A 115 -0.90 4.10 5.27
C THR A 115 0.54 4.57 5.03
N GLN A 116 0.71 5.74 4.41
CA GLN A 116 2.01 6.36 4.18
C GLN A 116 2.66 6.79 5.50
N THR A 117 1.92 7.52 6.33
CA THR A 117 2.41 8.01 7.63
C THR A 117 2.76 6.86 8.56
N LEU A 118 1.99 5.76 8.52
CA LEU A 118 2.28 4.57 9.31
C LEU A 118 3.71 4.05 9.08
N LEU A 119 4.18 4.03 7.84
CA LEU A 119 5.53 3.57 7.52
C LEU A 119 6.58 4.70 7.64
N ASP A 120 6.24 5.91 7.20
CA ASP A 120 7.16 7.04 7.06
C ASP A 120 7.55 7.66 8.41
N SER A 121 6.59 7.75 9.33
CA SER A 121 6.79 8.40 10.63
C SER A 121 7.17 7.44 11.76
N HIS A 122 7.27 6.14 11.48
CA HIS A 122 7.57 5.12 12.48
C HIS A 122 8.83 4.30 12.11
N PRO A 123 10.04 4.81 12.43
CA PRO A 123 11.31 4.14 12.08
C PRO A 123 11.42 2.70 12.57
N ARG A 124 10.83 2.37 13.73
CA ARG A 124 10.82 1.01 14.27
C ARG A 124 9.96 0.09 13.41
N MET A 125 8.78 0.56 12.99
CA MET A 125 7.91 -0.18 12.07
C MET A 125 8.61 -0.39 10.73
N LEU A 126 9.20 0.67 10.18
CA LEU A 126 9.94 0.63 8.93
C LEU A 126 11.09 -0.38 8.97
N GLY A 127 11.89 -0.36 10.05
CA GLY A 127 13.01 -1.29 10.23
C GLY A 127 12.61 -2.74 10.46
N ALA A 128 11.43 -2.99 11.03
CA ALA A 128 10.91 -4.32 11.30
C ALA A 128 10.20 -4.95 10.09
N CYS A 129 9.68 -4.13 9.17
CA CYS A 129 8.94 -4.62 8.02
C CYS A 129 9.88 -5.16 6.94
N PRO A 130 9.72 -6.40 6.48
CA PRO A 130 10.48 -6.91 5.36
C PRO A 130 10.15 -6.16 4.06
N PRO A 131 11.09 -6.12 3.10
CA PRO A 131 10.85 -5.56 1.77
C PRO A 131 9.59 -6.12 1.12
N GLY A 132 8.78 -5.25 0.52
CA GLY A 132 7.52 -5.63 -0.11
C GLY A 132 6.34 -5.68 0.83
N THR A 133 6.52 -5.40 2.14
CA THR A 133 5.39 -5.21 3.05
C THR A 133 4.45 -4.14 2.51
N THR A 134 3.14 -4.44 2.47
CA THR A 134 2.13 -3.53 1.95
C THR A 134 1.08 -3.27 3.02
N MET A 135 0.88 -2.00 3.35
CA MET A 135 -0.14 -1.55 4.31
C MET A 135 -1.38 -1.10 3.57
N PHE A 136 -2.53 -1.67 3.91
CA PHE A 136 -3.84 -1.31 3.40
C PHE A 136 -4.70 -0.68 4.49
N ALA A 137 -5.62 0.20 4.08
CA ALA A 137 -6.68 0.69 4.94
C ALA A 137 -8.01 0.74 4.18
N THR A 138 -9.12 0.49 4.84
CA THR A 138 -10.43 0.72 4.24
C THR A 138 -10.76 2.21 4.18
N GLN A 139 -10.31 2.98 5.17
CA GLN A 139 -10.48 4.43 5.23
C GLN A 139 -9.22 5.10 5.77
N GLN A 140 -8.91 6.28 5.26
CA GLN A 140 -7.90 7.17 5.82
C GLN A 140 -8.53 8.49 6.26
N VAL A 141 -8.25 8.91 7.49
CA VAL A 141 -8.78 10.16 8.06
C VAL A 141 -7.87 11.36 7.85
N GLN A 142 -6.58 11.12 7.60
CA GLN A 142 -5.56 12.14 7.33
C GLN A 142 -4.60 11.66 6.23
N GLY A 143 -5.15 11.19 5.11
CA GLY A 143 -4.34 10.74 3.98
C GLY A 143 -3.43 11.86 3.47
N ARG A 144 -2.22 11.51 3.05
CA ARG A 144 -1.19 12.45 2.60
C ARG A 144 -1.12 12.51 1.08
N GLY A 145 -1.09 13.71 0.55
CA GLY A 145 -0.65 14.01 -0.81
C GLY A 145 0.76 14.62 -0.82
N ARG A 146 1.19 15.14 -1.95
CA ARG A 146 2.47 15.86 -2.10
C ARG A 146 2.44 17.22 -1.40
N GLY A 147 3.56 17.58 -0.80
CA GLY A 147 3.65 18.84 -0.03
C GLY A 147 2.73 18.79 1.20
N SER A 148 1.90 19.80 1.34
CA SER A 148 0.90 19.94 2.42
C SER A 148 -0.50 19.44 2.03
N ASN A 149 -0.66 18.81 0.85
CA ASN A 149 -1.98 18.37 0.39
C ASN A 149 -2.50 17.23 1.27
N VAL A 150 -3.77 17.34 1.65
CA VAL A 150 -4.51 16.27 2.31
C VAL A 150 -5.23 15.43 1.26
N TRP A 151 -5.14 14.11 1.41
CA TRP A 151 -5.86 13.15 0.59
C TRP A 151 -7.06 12.59 1.34
N ILE A 152 -8.24 12.73 0.76
CA ILE A 152 -9.47 12.19 1.35
C ILE A 152 -9.69 10.79 0.80
N SER A 153 -9.84 9.81 1.69
CA SER A 153 -10.04 8.41 1.34
C SER A 153 -11.33 7.88 1.97
N PRO A 154 -12.50 8.15 1.36
CA PRO A 154 -13.75 7.59 1.83
C PRO A 154 -13.80 6.07 1.64
N TYR A 155 -14.83 5.45 2.20
CA TYR A 155 -15.10 4.02 1.95
C TYR A 155 -15.26 3.75 0.45
N GLY A 156 -14.63 2.68 -0.02
CA GLY A 156 -14.63 2.30 -1.44
C GLY A 156 -13.39 2.76 -2.22
N CYS A 157 -12.55 3.63 -1.65
CA CYS A 157 -11.25 3.94 -2.22
C CYS A 157 -10.26 2.81 -1.97
N LEU A 158 -9.36 2.58 -2.92
CA LEU A 158 -8.19 1.73 -2.74
C LEU A 158 -7.01 2.60 -2.28
N GLN A 159 -6.58 2.40 -1.05
CA GLN A 159 -5.40 3.05 -0.51
C GLN A 159 -4.44 2.05 0.11
N PHE A 160 -3.19 2.15 -0.29
CA PHE A 160 -2.12 1.32 0.25
C PHE A 160 -0.77 2.01 0.15
N SER A 161 0.19 1.53 0.93
CA SER A 161 1.60 1.92 0.83
C SER A 161 2.48 0.68 0.89
N THR A 162 3.42 0.58 -0.06
CA THR A 162 4.33 -0.56 -0.19
C THR A 162 5.76 -0.13 0.05
N LEU A 163 6.49 -0.93 0.83
CA LEU A 163 7.90 -0.74 1.12
C LEU A 163 8.77 -1.32 0.00
N VAL A 164 9.56 -0.47 -0.63
CA VAL A 164 10.44 -0.82 -1.76
C VAL A 164 11.89 -0.48 -1.42
N PRO A 165 12.77 -1.45 -1.20
CA PRO A 165 14.19 -1.17 -0.99
C PRO A 165 14.84 -0.76 -2.31
N LEU A 166 15.67 0.26 -2.24
CA LEU A 166 16.48 0.72 -3.37
C LEU A 166 17.95 0.76 -2.96
N PRO A 167 18.86 0.20 -3.78
CA PRO A 167 20.28 0.40 -3.59
C PRO A 167 20.63 1.89 -3.57
N LEU A 168 21.62 2.29 -2.74
CA LEU A 168 22.01 3.70 -2.59
C LEU A 168 22.35 4.36 -3.92
N HIS A 169 23.06 3.64 -4.81
CA HIS A 169 23.50 4.17 -6.10
C HIS A 169 22.36 4.52 -7.07
N ILE A 170 21.14 4.04 -6.81
CA ILE A 170 19.94 4.36 -7.61
C ILE A 170 18.93 5.19 -6.83
N GLY A 171 19.25 5.65 -5.63
CA GLY A 171 18.34 6.43 -4.78
C GLY A 171 17.82 7.70 -5.46
N ASN A 172 18.64 8.36 -6.29
CA ASN A 172 18.25 9.51 -7.11
C ASN A 172 17.18 9.18 -8.17
N LYS A 173 16.97 7.89 -8.47
CA LYS A 173 15.94 7.40 -9.39
C LYS A 173 14.63 7.03 -8.69
N ALA A 174 14.53 7.19 -7.37
CA ALA A 174 13.31 6.89 -6.61
C ALA A 174 12.07 7.64 -7.16
N VAL A 175 12.28 8.80 -7.79
CA VAL A 175 11.21 9.55 -8.47
C VAL A 175 10.49 8.73 -9.55
N PHE A 176 11.18 7.79 -10.20
CA PHE A 176 10.57 6.93 -11.23
C PHE A 176 9.64 5.87 -10.67
N LEU A 177 9.73 5.55 -9.36
CA LEU A 177 8.80 4.62 -8.71
C LEU A 177 7.35 5.11 -8.81
N GLN A 178 7.12 6.42 -8.76
CA GLN A 178 5.77 6.96 -8.91
C GLN A 178 5.17 6.67 -10.29
N TYR A 179 5.99 6.66 -11.35
CA TYR A 179 5.51 6.32 -12.70
C TYR A 179 5.24 4.83 -12.83
N LEU A 180 6.14 3.99 -12.29
CA LEU A 180 5.95 2.55 -12.30
C LEU A 180 4.70 2.16 -11.50
N ALA A 181 4.48 2.77 -10.34
CA ALA A 181 3.28 2.55 -9.55
C ALA A 181 2.02 3.02 -10.27
N ALA A 182 2.05 4.20 -10.91
CA ALA A 182 0.94 4.70 -11.70
C ALA A 182 0.61 3.78 -12.88
N LEU A 183 1.63 3.31 -13.61
CA LEU A 183 1.48 2.34 -14.70
C LEU A 183 0.89 1.01 -14.18
N ALA A 184 1.37 0.52 -13.02
CA ALA A 184 0.86 -0.69 -12.41
C ALA A 184 -0.64 -0.58 -12.08
N VAL A 185 -1.08 0.58 -11.55
CA VAL A 185 -2.51 0.83 -11.30
C VAL A 185 -3.31 0.84 -12.60
N VAL A 186 -2.87 1.58 -13.62
CA VAL A 186 -3.55 1.64 -14.92
C VAL A 186 -3.67 0.26 -15.55
N TYR A 187 -2.58 -0.50 -15.49
CA TYR A 187 -2.53 -1.85 -16.05
C TYR A 187 -3.42 -2.82 -15.27
N GLY A 188 -3.35 -2.79 -13.93
CA GLY A 188 -4.13 -3.64 -13.04
C GLY A 188 -5.64 -3.39 -13.19
N VAL A 189 -6.06 -2.14 -13.25
CA VAL A 189 -7.48 -1.79 -13.49
C VAL A 189 -7.91 -2.23 -14.89
N GLY A 190 -7.07 -2.02 -15.92
CA GLY A 190 -7.36 -2.48 -17.28
C GLY A 190 -7.39 -3.99 -17.44
N ALA A 191 -6.70 -4.75 -16.60
CA ALA A 191 -6.74 -6.19 -16.53
C ALA A 191 -8.03 -6.70 -15.84
N ALA A 192 -8.37 -6.09 -14.69
CA ALA A 192 -9.58 -6.44 -13.93
C ALA A 192 -10.88 -6.00 -14.65
N TYR A 193 -10.83 -4.85 -15.32
CA TYR A 193 -11.97 -4.26 -16.03
C TYR A 193 -11.58 -3.88 -17.46
N PRO A 194 -11.63 -4.80 -18.43
CA PRO A 194 -11.20 -4.55 -19.81
C PRO A 194 -11.85 -3.35 -20.49
N SER A 195 -13.08 -3.01 -20.11
CA SER A 195 -13.80 -1.80 -20.60
C SER A 195 -13.17 -0.47 -20.14
N SER A 196 -12.31 -0.50 -19.14
CA SER A 196 -11.59 0.68 -18.63
C SER A 196 -10.30 0.97 -19.39
N ARG A 197 -9.84 0.05 -20.25
CA ARG A 197 -8.60 0.22 -21.02
C ARG A 197 -8.62 1.51 -21.83
N GLY A 198 -7.55 2.31 -21.73
CA GLY A 198 -7.45 3.59 -22.40
C GLY A 198 -8.27 4.74 -21.77
N ARG A 199 -9.13 4.43 -20.78
CA ARG A 199 -9.93 5.42 -20.07
C ARG A 199 -9.22 6.03 -18.87
N ILE A 200 -8.24 5.32 -18.29
CA ILE A 200 -7.41 5.83 -17.20
C ILE A 200 -6.10 6.31 -17.80
N ARG A 201 -5.70 7.51 -17.42
CA ARG A 201 -4.49 8.20 -17.90
C ARG A 201 -3.64 8.65 -16.74
N ILE A 202 -2.35 8.70 -16.98
CA ILE A 202 -1.38 9.28 -16.03
C ILE A 202 -1.15 10.73 -16.42
N LYS A 203 -1.41 11.62 -15.47
CA LYS A 203 -1.00 13.02 -15.59
C LYS A 203 0.28 13.21 -14.79
N TRP A 204 1.34 13.54 -15.51
CA TRP A 204 2.63 13.83 -14.91
C TRP A 204 2.51 14.84 -13.76
N PRO A 205 3.23 14.69 -12.64
CA PRO A 205 4.20 13.60 -12.37
C PRO A 205 3.58 12.37 -11.67
N ASN A 206 2.41 12.43 -11.06
CA ASN A 206 1.97 11.41 -10.11
C ASN A 206 0.46 11.23 -9.99
N ASP A 207 -0.31 11.84 -10.87
CA ASP A 207 -1.77 11.85 -10.78
C ASP A 207 -2.40 10.84 -11.75
N LEU A 208 -3.48 10.22 -11.33
CA LEU A 208 -4.33 9.35 -12.13
C LEU A 208 -5.63 10.07 -12.46
N TYR A 209 -6.01 10.03 -13.73
CA TYR A 209 -7.23 10.65 -14.26
C TYR A 209 -8.06 9.64 -15.01
N ALA A 210 -9.38 9.70 -14.85
CA ALA A 210 -10.33 8.91 -15.63
C ALA A 210 -11.10 9.77 -16.63
N HIS A 211 -11.30 9.24 -17.83
CA HIS A 211 -12.16 9.82 -18.86
C HIS A 211 -13.62 9.81 -18.39
N VAL A 212 -14.27 10.95 -18.52
CA VAL A 212 -15.71 11.14 -18.24
C VAL A 212 -16.44 11.60 -19.50
N PRO A 213 -17.71 11.17 -19.69
CA PRO A 213 -18.44 11.44 -20.94
C PRO A 213 -18.82 12.90 -21.13
N ALA A 214 -18.90 13.66 -20.04
CA ALA A 214 -19.26 15.08 -20.05
C ALA A 214 -18.35 15.87 -19.12
N PRO A 215 -18.16 17.20 -19.36
CA PRO A 215 -17.39 18.05 -18.47
C PRO A 215 -17.99 18.06 -17.06
N GLN A 216 -17.11 18.00 -16.07
CA GLN A 216 -17.45 18.09 -14.66
C GLN A 216 -16.64 19.20 -14.02
N ASN A 217 -17.06 19.68 -12.84
CA ASN A 217 -16.28 20.67 -12.11
C ASN A 217 -14.88 20.12 -11.80
N GLY A 218 -13.84 20.89 -12.16
CA GLY A 218 -12.43 20.48 -12.01
C GLY A 218 -11.94 19.48 -13.05
N SER A 219 -12.73 19.10 -14.07
CA SER A 219 -12.25 18.25 -15.15
C SER A 219 -11.22 18.96 -16.04
N LEU A 220 -10.24 18.19 -16.51
CA LEU A 220 -9.30 18.60 -17.55
C LEU A 220 -9.92 18.30 -18.91
N CYS A 221 -9.78 19.24 -19.84
CA CYS A 221 -10.14 19.02 -21.24
C CYS A 221 -8.86 18.79 -22.05
N VAL A 222 -8.82 17.68 -22.79
CA VAL A 222 -7.74 17.34 -23.71
C VAL A 222 -8.33 17.15 -25.09
N VAL A 223 -7.66 17.65 -26.14
CA VAL A 223 -8.07 17.44 -27.53
C VAL A 223 -7.22 16.32 -28.09
N GLU A 224 -7.84 15.20 -28.46
CA GLU A 224 -7.21 14.06 -29.12
C GLU A 224 -7.94 13.82 -30.45
N ASP A 225 -7.22 13.82 -31.53
CA ASP A 225 -7.76 13.63 -32.90
C ASP A 225 -8.91 14.58 -33.24
N GLY A 226 -8.85 15.83 -32.77
CA GLY A 226 -9.90 16.84 -32.97
C GLY A 226 -11.11 16.70 -32.03
N VAL A 227 -11.14 15.68 -31.17
CA VAL A 227 -12.24 15.41 -30.25
C VAL A 227 -11.87 15.90 -28.84
N LYS A 228 -12.76 16.67 -28.22
CA LYS A 228 -12.62 17.08 -26.82
C LYS A 228 -12.97 15.91 -25.90
N LYS A 229 -12.01 15.52 -25.04
CA LYS A 229 -12.19 14.53 -24.01
C LYS A 229 -12.00 15.17 -22.64
N HIS A 230 -12.84 14.78 -21.69
CA HIS A 230 -12.82 15.31 -20.34
C HIS A 230 -12.30 14.24 -19.36
N PHE A 231 -11.44 14.65 -18.43
CA PHE A 231 -10.82 13.76 -17.47
C PHE A 231 -10.94 14.33 -16.06
N VAL A 232 -11.28 13.50 -15.09
CA VAL A 232 -11.31 13.86 -13.66
C VAL A 232 -10.21 13.14 -12.93
N LYS A 233 -9.65 13.79 -11.92
CA LYS A 233 -8.66 13.16 -11.05
C LYS A 233 -9.33 12.10 -10.19
N ILE A 234 -8.83 10.88 -10.27
CA ILE A 234 -9.32 9.73 -9.50
C ILE A 234 -8.28 9.20 -8.51
N GLY A 235 -7.02 9.57 -8.63
CA GLY A 235 -5.99 9.03 -7.79
C GLY A 235 -4.69 9.81 -7.83
N GLY A 236 -3.77 9.39 -6.98
CA GLY A 236 -2.41 9.91 -6.93
C GLY A 236 -1.44 8.92 -6.29
N ILE A 237 -0.17 9.08 -6.67
CA ILE A 237 0.94 8.31 -6.13
C ILE A 237 1.82 9.25 -5.32
N LEU A 238 2.20 8.83 -4.12
CA LEU A 238 3.16 9.52 -3.26
C LEU A 238 4.34 8.60 -2.99
N VAL A 239 5.56 9.06 -3.29
CA VAL A 239 6.78 8.34 -2.97
C VAL A 239 7.58 9.17 -1.98
N THR A 240 7.87 8.59 -0.83
CA THR A 240 8.86 9.10 0.12
C THR A 240 10.00 8.10 0.22
N ALA A 241 11.19 8.54 0.59
CA ALA A 241 12.34 7.67 0.77
C ALA A 241 13.09 8.05 2.04
N VAL A 242 13.41 7.04 2.83
CA VAL A 242 14.18 7.16 4.07
C VAL A 242 15.48 6.39 3.89
N CYS A 243 16.60 7.00 4.26
CA CYS A 243 17.88 6.30 4.30
C CYS A 243 17.92 5.41 5.55
N HIS A 244 18.14 4.11 5.36
CA HIS A 244 18.27 3.15 6.45
C HIS A 244 19.46 2.25 6.19
N GLN A 245 20.48 2.33 7.04
CA GLN A 245 21.76 1.64 6.84
C GLN A 245 22.32 1.91 5.42
N ASP A 246 22.61 0.88 4.64
CA ASP A 246 23.20 0.97 3.30
C ASP A 246 22.16 0.91 2.17
N THR A 247 20.90 1.18 2.46
CA THR A 247 19.80 1.17 1.49
C THR A 247 18.88 2.37 1.65
N PHE A 248 18.25 2.80 0.57
CA PHE A 248 17.07 3.62 0.65
C PHE A 248 15.83 2.73 0.79
N GLN A 249 15.00 3.06 1.76
CA GLN A 249 13.67 2.48 1.90
C GLN A 249 12.68 3.47 1.27
N ALA A 250 12.21 3.14 0.07
CA ALA A 250 11.16 3.93 -0.57
C ALA A 250 9.80 3.41 -0.12
N ILE A 251 8.92 4.32 0.24
CA ILE A 251 7.53 4.04 0.60
C ILE A 251 6.66 4.58 -0.53
N VAL A 252 6.05 3.67 -1.27
CA VAL A 252 5.22 3.98 -2.43
C VAL A 252 3.76 3.92 -2.01
N GLY A 253 3.17 5.09 -1.78
CA GLY A 253 1.76 5.26 -1.45
C GLY A 253 0.90 5.45 -2.68
N CYS A 254 -0.24 4.78 -2.71
CA CYS A 254 -1.26 4.87 -3.74
C CYS A 254 -2.62 5.15 -3.12
N GLY A 255 -3.34 6.12 -3.66
CA GLY A 255 -4.74 6.41 -3.34
C GLY A 255 -5.54 6.56 -4.62
N VAL A 256 -6.59 5.73 -4.80
CA VAL A 256 -7.48 5.73 -5.99
C VAL A 256 -8.92 5.55 -5.58
#